data_bca79b17f212944ade565ae37932d50c
#
_entry.id   bca79b17f212944ade565ae37932d50c
#
_cell.length_a   1.000
_cell.length_b   1.000
_cell.length_c   1.000
_cell.angle_alpha   90.00
_cell.angle_beta   90.00
_cell.angle_gamma   90.00
#
_symmetry.space_group_name_H-M   'P 1'
#
loop_
_entity.id
_entity.type
_entity.pdbx_description
1 polymer ?
#
loop_
_entity_poly.entity_id
_entity_poly.type
_entity_poly.pdbx_seq_one_letter_code
_entity_poly.pdbx_strand_id
1 'polypeptide(L)'
;MLIEEYRWIPGYEGEYKVSNMGNVMSYKYSSPRLIHPCANSCGYLQVPLHKKGKTKRMYVHRLVAMLFVPGFAEDKEVNHKDYDKANNTYTNLEWVTKSENHKHIIEHAPEKCPFYKGDKKKVKRCAVCGVEIDIKAVRCKECSTKYKRRNWPSENQLRLDLLTMNFCEIGRKYGCSHNNIRRMCRVYGLPTTASGVEQLRNGPVAQR
;
A
#
# COMPACT_ATOMS: atom_id res chain seq x y z
N MET A 1 -11.23 -41.57 -12.34
CA MET A 1 -12.35 -40.92 -11.60
C MET A 1 -11.89 -40.79 -10.15
N LEU A 2 -11.88 -39.58 -9.53
CA LEU A 2 -11.52 -39.43 -8.12
C LEU A 2 -12.63 -39.99 -7.26
N ILE A 3 -12.29 -40.94 -6.36
CA ILE A 3 -13.22 -41.48 -5.39
C ILE A 3 -13.35 -40.48 -4.24
N GLU A 4 -14.59 -40.15 -3.86
CA GLU A 4 -14.83 -39.26 -2.73
C GLU A 4 -14.64 -40.00 -1.41
N GLU A 5 -13.71 -39.52 -0.57
CA GLU A 5 -13.37 -40.08 0.73
C GLU A 5 -13.71 -39.07 1.84
N TYR A 6 -14.31 -39.55 2.94
CA TYR A 6 -14.70 -38.72 4.08
C TYR A 6 -13.90 -39.04 5.32
N ARG A 7 -13.34 -38.02 5.98
CA ARG A 7 -12.62 -38.14 7.27
C ARG A 7 -13.25 -37.28 8.37
N TRP A 8 -13.15 -37.73 9.61
CA TRP A 8 -13.63 -36.98 10.77
C TRP A 8 -12.85 -35.67 10.91
N ILE A 9 -13.57 -34.59 11.16
CA ILE A 9 -12.93 -33.27 11.44
C ILE A 9 -12.34 -33.33 12.84
N PRO A 10 -11.05 -33.04 13.05
CA PRO A 10 -10.39 -33.05 14.34
C PRO A 10 -11.10 -32.15 15.35
N GLY A 11 -11.38 -32.72 16.53
CA GLY A 11 -12.15 -32.08 17.60
C GLY A 11 -13.66 -32.12 17.41
N TYR A 12 -14.16 -32.73 16.31
CA TYR A 12 -15.58 -32.92 16.01
C TYR A 12 -15.89 -34.37 15.60
N GLU A 13 -15.10 -35.31 16.08
CA GLU A 13 -15.27 -36.76 15.83
C GLU A 13 -16.67 -37.21 16.25
N GLY A 14 -17.29 -38.05 15.44
CA GLY A 14 -18.66 -38.49 15.63
C GLY A 14 -19.75 -37.48 15.21
N GLU A 15 -19.39 -36.20 15.01
CA GLU A 15 -20.36 -35.15 14.68
C GLU A 15 -20.23 -34.64 13.23
N TYR A 16 -19.01 -34.51 12.69
CA TYR A 16 -18.79 -33.95 11.36
C TYR A 16 -17.65 -34.60 10.61
N LYS A 17 -17.85 -34.84 9.32
CA LYS A 17 -16.82 -35.28 8.36
C LYS A 17 -16.66 -34.27 7.23
N VAL A 18 -15.46 -34.18 6.67
CA VAL A 18 -15.19 -33.47 5.43
C VAL A 18 -14.65 -34.45 4.40
N SER A 19 -15.02 -34.27 3.12
CA SER A 19 -14.48 -35.07 2.04
C SER A 19 -13.24 -34.42 1.41
N ASN A 20 -12.47 -35.24 0.67
CA ASN A 20 -11.36 -34.77 -0.17
C ASN A 20 -11.82 -33.86 -1.32
N MET A 21 -13.12 -33.74 -1.58
CA MET A 21 -13.74 -32.85 -2.57
C MET A 21 -14.32 -31.56 -1.95
N GLY A 22 -14.25 -31.39 -0.61
CA GLY A 22 -14.75 -30.21 0.08
C GLY A 22 -16.20 -30.29 0.55
N ASN A 23 -16.84 -31.45 0.45
CA ASN A 23 -18.16 -31.66 1.01
C ASN A 23 -18.09 -31.89 2.52
N VAL A 24 -18.98 -31.26 3.30
CA VAL A 24 -19.04 -31.40 4.75
C VAL A 24 -20.35 -32.06 5.17
N MET A 25 -20.26 -33.16 5.91
CA MET A 25 -21.39 -33.92 6.38
C MET A 25 -21.55 -33.80 7.89
N SER A 26 -22.76 -33.58 8.35
CA SER A 26 -23.16 -33.66 9.75
C SER A 26 -23.76 -35.03 10.08
N TYR A 27 -23.27 -35.62 11.17
CA TYR A 27 -23.74 -36.87 11.74
C TYR A 27 -24.48 -36.69 13.08
N LYS A 28 -24.86 -35.44 13.40
CA LYS A 28 -25.55 -35.10 14.67
C LYS A 28 -27.00 -35.59 14.73
N TYR A 29 -27.56 -35.99 13.61
CA TYR A 29 -28.94 -36.43 13.50
C TYR A 29 -29.00 -37.92 13.15
N SER A 30 -30.18 -38.49 13.21
CA SER A 30 -30.46 -39.92 12.85
C SER A 30 -30.02 -40.29 11.43
N SER A 31 -29.94 -39.30 10.53
CA SER A 31 -29.41 -39.48 9.17
C SER A 31 -28.34 -38.42 8.89
N PRO A 32 -27.24 -38.77 8.19
CA PRO A 32 -26.23 -37.81 7.78
C PRO A 32 -26.80 -36.72 6.86
N ARG A 33 -26.37 -35.46 7.07
CA ARG A 33 -26.85 -34.32 6.26
C ARG A 33 -25.67 -33.54 5.69
N LEU A 34 -25.75 -33.20 4.40
CA LEU A 34 -24.79 -32.28 3.76
C LEU A 34 -24.98 -30.89 4.32
N ILE A 35 -23.88 -30.25 4.72
CA ILE A 35 -23.86 -28.85 5.12
C ILE A 35 -23.43 -28.01 3.91
N HIS A 36 -24.31 -27.11 3.49
CA HIS A 36 -24.00 -26.19 2.41
C HIS A 36 -23.08 -25.06 2.94
N PRO A 37 -21.88 -24.89 2.36
CA PRO A 37 -20.98 -23.83 2.78
C PRO A 37 -21.48 -22.47 2.29
N CYS A 38 -21.18 -21.42 3.05
CA CYS A 38 -21.43 -20.03 2.64
C CYS A 38 -20.11 -19.34 2.31
N ALA A 39 -20.07 -18.55 1.25
CA ALA A 39 -18.91 -17.72 0.92
C ALA A 39 -18.81 -16.52 1.88
N ASN A 40 -17.59 -16.23 2.34
CA ASN A 40 -17.34 -14.97 3.05
C ASN A 40 -17.12 -13.80 2.04
N SER A 41 -16.93 -12.58 2.55
CA SER A 41 -16.69 -11.38 1.73
C SER A 41 -15.45 -11.48 0.80
N CYS A 42 -14.52 -12.40 1.11
CA CYS A 42 -13.33 -12.66 0.30
C CYS A 42 -13.51 -13.83 -0.68
N GLY A 43 -14.68 -14.45 -0.75
CA GLY A 43 -14.99 -15.58 -1.63
C GLY A 43 -14.61 -16.96 -1.09
N TYR A 44 -14.06 -17.08 0.13
CA TYR A 44 -13.74 -18.37 0.72
C TYR A 44 -14.98 -19.05 1.29
N LEU A 45 -15.12 -20.35 1.05
CA LEU A 45 -16.22 -21.16 1.57
C LEU A 45 -16.00 -21.52 3.05
N GLN A 46 -17.01 -21.29 3.87
CA GLN A 46 -17.03 -21.58 5.31
C GLN A 46 -18.25 -22.40 5.69
N VAL A 47 -18.08 -23.28 6.68
CA VAL A 47 -19.17 -24.04 7.30
C VAL A 47 -19.27 -23.73 8.79
N PRO A 48 -20.49 -23.58 9.35
CA PRO A 48 -20.68 -23.47 10.78
C PRO A 48 -20.68 -24.87 11.43
N LEU A 49 -19.74 -25.12 12.32
CA LEU A 49 -19.68 -26.34 13.13
C LEU A 49 -20.15 -26.02 14.55
N HIS A 50 -21.14 -26.77 15.02
CA HIS A 50 -21.74 -26.59 16.35
C HIS A 50 -21.28 -27.67 17.31
N LYS A 51 -20.67 -27.32 18.44
CA LYS A 51 -20.28 -28.24 19.49
C LYS A 51 -20.49 -27.61 20.88
N LYS A 52 -21.11 -28.34 21.80
CA LYS A 52 -21.34 -27.90 23.20
C LYS A 52 -21.93 -26.49 23.28
N GLY A 53 -22.97 -26.19 22.53
CA GLY A 53 -23.64 -24.88 22.52
C GLY A 53 -22.87 -23.74 21.84
N LYS A 54 -21.64 -23.99 21.36
CA LYS A 54 -20.82 -22.99 20.64
C LYS A 54 -20.80 -23.27 19.16
N THR A 55 -20.79 -22.21 18.33
CA THR A 55 -20.66 -22.31 16.89
C THR A 55 -19.29 -21.73 16.47
N LYS A 56 -18.55 -22.51 15.69
CA LYS A 56 -17.29 -22.06 15.07
C LYS A 56 -17.41 -22.17 13.56
N ARG A 57 -17.14 -21.07 12.86
CA ARG A 57 -17.03 -21.08 11.38
C ARG A 57 -15.65 -21.56 10.98
N MET A 58 -15.60 -22.60 10.15
CA MET A 58 -14.35 -23.19 9.67
C MET A 58 -14.27 -23.04 8.16
N TYR A 59 -13.10 -22.74 7.66
CA TYR A 59 -12.84 -22.68 6.21
C TYR A 59 -12.75 -24.09 5.64
N VAL A 60 -13.51 -24.36 4.57
CA VAL A 60 -13.57 -25.69 3.94
C VAL A 60 -12.20 -26.11 3.41
N HIS A 61 -11.49 -25.23 2.66
CA HIS A 61 -10.15 -25.52 2.14
C HIS A 61 -9.17 -25.92 3.25
N ARG A 62 -9.24 -25.28 4.44
CA ARG A 62 -8.37 -25.65 5.57
C ARG A 62 -8.70 -26.99 6.15
N LEU A 63 -9.97 -27.34 6.23
CA LEU A 63 -10.41 -28.67 6.69
C LEU A 63 -9.92 -29.77 5.73
N VAL A 64 -10.08 -29.55 4.44
CA VAL A 64 -9.61 -30.48 3.41
C VAL A 64 -8.09 -30.57 3.42
N ALA A 65 -7.39 -29.46 3.39
CA ALA A 65 -5.94 -29.46 3.36
C ALA A 65 -5.31 -30.14 4.59
N MET A 66 -5.88 -29.93 5.77
CA MET A 66 -5.40 -30.56 7.02
C MET A 66 -5.50 -32.09 6.98
N LEU A 67 -6.51 -32.64 6.31
CA LEU A 67 -6.79 -34.07 6.34
C LEU A 67 -6.28 -34.82 5.10
N PHE A 68 -6.14 -34.14 3.96
CA PHE A 68 -5.90 -34.81 2.70
C PHE A 68 -4.67 -34.31 1.94
N VAL A 69 -4.10 -33.14 2.33
CA VAL A 69 -2.94 -32.57 1.64
C VAL A 69 -1.70 -32.73 2.52
N PRO A 70 -0.63 -33.39 2.05
CA PRO A 70 0.61 -33.51 2.81
C PRO A 70 1.33 -32.16 2.96
N GLY A 71 2.19 -32.06 3.99
CA GLY A 71 3.06 -30.89 4.16
C GLY A 71 2.49 -29.80 5.08
N PHE A 72 1.50 -30.14 5.94
CA PHE A 72 1.01 -29.25 6.98
C PHE A 72 2.15 -28.74 7.88
N ALA A 73 2.18 -27.43 8.11
CA ALA A 73 2.98 -26.77 9.14
C ALA A 73 2.22 -25.53 9.64
N GLU A 74 2.45 -25.11 10.88
CA GLU A 74 1.70 -24.02 11.51
C GLU A 74 1.92 -22.65 10.84
N ASP A 75 3.09 -22.45 10.25
CA ASP A 75 3.50 -21.23 9.55
C ASP A 75 3.04 -21.17 8.08
N LYS A 76 2.41 -22.26 7.59
CA LYS A 76 1.93 -22.35 6.21
C LYS A 76 0.48 -21.94 6.04
N GLU A 77 0.19 -21.46 4.85
CA GLU A 77 -1.15 -21.15 4.37
C GLU A 77 -1.59 -22.15 3.30
N VAL A 78 -2.89 -22.27 3.11
CA VAL A 78 -3.44 -23.11 2.02
C VAL A 78 -3.62 -22.23 0.79
N ASN A 79 -2.98 -22.60 -0.31
CA ASN A 79 -3.14 -21.99 -1.63
C ASN A 79 -4.09 -22.82 -2.50
N HIS A 80 -4.89 -22.14 -3.33
CA HIS A 80 -5.67 -22.74 -4.42
C HIS A 80 -4.88 -22.60 -5.71
N LYS A 81 -4.45 -23.71 -6.31
CA LYS A 81 -3.60 -23.71 -7.51
C LYS A 81 -4.26 -23.04 -8.71
N ASP A 82 -5.58 -23.16 -8.83
CA ASP A 82 -6.39 -22.56 -9.91
C ASP A 82 -6.91 -21.15 -9.58
N TYR A 83 -6.58 -20.59 -8.38
CA TYR A 83 -7.07 -19.31 -7.85
C TYR A 83 -8.60 -19.26 -7.60
N ASP A 84 -9.34 -20.36 -7.78
CA ASP A 84 -10.74 -20.43 -7.44
C ASP A 84 -10.93 -20.85 -5.98
N LYS A 85 -11.31 -19.91 -5.14
CA LYS A 85 -11.52 -20.09 -3.70
C LYS A 85 -12.71 -21.00 -3.37
N ALA A 86 -13.57 -21.30 -4.35
CA ALA A 86 -14.68 -22.22 -4.22
C ALA A 86 -14.27 -23.67 -4.54
N ASN A 87 -13.21 -23.89 -5.31
CA ASN A 87 -12.70 -25.23 -5.63
C ASN A 87 -11.82 -25.77 -4.50
N ASN A 88 -12.45 -26.45 -3.56
CA ASN A 88 -11.78 -27.00 -2.37
C ASN A 88 -11.38 -28.47 -2.51
N THR A 89 -11.26 -28.98 -3.74
CA THR A 89 -10.77 -30.34 -3.99
C THR A 89 -9.30 -30.47 -3.56
N TYR A 90 -8.93 -31.53 -2.87
CA TYR A 90 -7.58 -31.70 -2.29
C TYR A 90 -6.46 -31.62 -3.33
N THR A 91 -6.69 -32.04 -4.58
CA THR A 91 -5.73 -31.95 -5.69
C THR A 91 -5.42 -30.51 -6.10
N ASN A 92 -6.37 -29.59 -5.84
CA ASN A 92 -6.24 -28.16 -6.12
C ASN A 92 -5.59 -27.39 -4.96
N LEU A 93 -5.42 -28.00 -3.80
CA LEU A 93 -4.90 -27.36 -2.61
C LEU A 93 -3.42 -27.73 -2.35
N GLU A 94 -2.67 -26.81 -1.79
CA GLU A 94 -1.29 -27.03 -1.37
C GLU A 94 -0.94 -26.18 -0.15
N TRP A 95 0.02 -26.66 0.66
CA TRP A 95 0.59 -25.90 1.77
C TRP A 95 1.81 -25.12 1.33
N VAL A 96 1.73 -23.81 1.41
CA VAL A 96 2.80 -22.87 1.01
C VAL A 96 3.09 -21.85 2.12
N THR A 97 4.28 -21.30 2.12
CA THR A 97 4.58 -20.13 2.95
C THR A 97 3.86 -18.89 2.43
N LYS A 98 3.70 -17.87 3.26
CA LYS A 98 3.13 -16.57 2.84
C LYS A 98 3.89 -15.95 1.66
N SER A 99 5.21 -16.10 1.66
CA SER A 99 6.07 -15.56 0.60
C SER A 99 5.83 -16.27 -0.74
N GLU A 100 5.78 -17.60 -0.72
CA GLU A 100 5.50 -18.42 -1.92
C GLU A 100 4.10 -18.14 -2.45
N ASN A 101 3.09 -18.06 -1.58
CA ASN A 101 1.72 -17.73 -1.96
C ASN A 101 1.63 -16.36 -2.63
N HIS A 102 2.29 -15.35 -2.05
CA HIS A 102 2.32 -14.01 -2.63
C HIS A 102 3.03 -13.97 -3.99
N LYS A 103 4.16 -14.66 -4.11
CA LYS A 103 4.92 -14.78 -5.36
C LYS A 103 4.08 -15.45 -6.45
N HIS A 104 3.42 -16.56 -6.12
CA HIS A 104 2.55 -17.30 -7.03
C HIS A 104 1.41 -16.44 -7.58
N ILE A 105 0.75 -15.62 -6.73
CA ILE A 105 -0.30 -14.71 -7.15
C ILE A 105 0.25 -13.62 -8.09
N ILE A 106 1.41 -13.03 -7.78
CA ILE A 106 2.01 -11.97 -8.60
C ILE A 106 2.42 -12.50 -9.98
N GLU A 107 2.99 -13.72 -10.04
CA GLU A 107 3.49 -14.29 -11.28
C GLU A 107 2.38 -14.76 -12.23
N HIS A 108 1.28 -15.30 -11.70
CA HIS A 108 0.27 -15.99 -12.50
C HIS A 108 -1.11 -15.34 -12.51
N ALA A 109 -1.45 -14.55 -11.50
CA ALA A 109 -2.75 -13.88 -11.40
C ALA A 109 -2.63 -12.50 -10.71
N PRO A 110 -1.80 -11.59 -11.25
CA PRO A 110 -1.53 -10.31 -10.61
C PRO A 110 -2.80 -9.48 -10.35
N GLU A 111 -3.81 -9.60 -11.20
CA GLU A 111 -5.10 -8.90 -11.05
C GLU A 111 -5.89 -9.35 -9.82
N LYS A 112 -5.63 -10.56 -9.30
CA LYS A 112 -6.26 -11.11 -8.08
C LYS A 112 -5.51 -10.74 -6.80
N CYS A 113 -4.32 -10.12 -6.90
CA CYS A 113 -3.56 -9.65 -5.73
C CYS A 113 -4.20 -8.38 -5.16
N PRO A 114 -4.67 -8.37 -3.89
CA PRO A 114 -5.28 -7.18 -3.28
C PRO A 114 -4.35 -5.97 -3.21
N PHE A 115 -3.04 -6.20 -3.22
CA PHE A 115 -1.99 -5.18 -3.18
C PHE A 115 -1.40 -4.89 -4.56
N TYR A 116 -1.74 -5.66 -5.57
CA TYR A 116 -1.35 -5.40 -6.94
C TYR A 116 -2.19 -4.24 -7.50
N LYS A 117 -1.76 -3.06 -7.18
CA LYS A 117 -2.11 -1.87 -7.95
C LYS A 117 -1.32 -1.99 -9.24
N GLY A 118 -1.88 -2.73 -10.23
CA GLY A 118 -1.20 -2.99 -11.50
C GLY A 118 -0.32 -1.82 -11.92
N ASP A 119 0.78 -2.05 -12.60
CA ASP A 119 1.77 -1.06 -13.03
C ASP A 119 1.21 0.10 -13.88
N LYS A 120 0.09 0.65 -13.45
CA LYS A 120 -0.27 2.03 -13.73
C LYS A 120 0.60 2.90 -12.83
N LYS A 121 1.93 2.86 -13.03
CA LYS A 121 2.76 4.00 -12.70
C LYS A 121 2.05 5.16 -13.39
N LYS A 122 1.34 5.97 -12.62
CA LYS A 122 0.86 7.26 -13.12
C LYS A 122 2.13 8.02 -13.45
N VAL A 123 2.58 7.90 -14.70
CA VAL A 123 3.76 8.58 -15.19
C VAL A 123 3.41 10.04 -15.21
N LYS A 124 3.93 10.75 -14.21
CA LYS A 124 3.79 12.21 -14.17
C LYS A 124 4.92 12.80 -14.96
N ARG A 125 4.58 13.75 -15.82
CA ARG A 125 5.55 14.44 -16.66
C ARG A 125 5.84 15.83 -16.13
N CYS A 126 7.09 16.27 -16.26
CA CYS A 126 7.52 17.61 -15.89
C CYS A 126 6.69 18.63 -16.69
N ALA A 127 6.07 19.59 -15.99
CA ALA A 127 5.24 20.64 -16.61
C ALA A 127 6.02 21.58 -17.55
N VAL A 128 7.36 21.49 -17.61
CA VAL A 128 8.21 22.39 -18.42
C VAL A 128 8.84 21.66 -19.60
N CYS A 129 9.42 20.47 -19.39
CA CYS A 129 10.18 19.75 -20.42
C CYS A 129 9.60 18.38 -20.79
N GLY A 130 8.49 17.94 -20.15
CA GLY A 130 7.82 16.69 -20.45
C GLY A 130 8.53 15.42 -19.96
N VAL A 131 9.73 15.49 -19.38
CA VAL A 131 10.47 14.32 -18.87
C VAL A 131 9.70 13.66 -17.72
N GLU A 132 9.80 12.35 -17.58
CA GLU A 132 9.16 11.60 -16.52
C GLU A 132 9.74 11.99 -15.14
N ILE A 133 8.85 12.19 -14.17
CA ILE A 133 9.19 12.64 -12.82
C ILE A 133 8.42 11.85 -11.77
N ASP A 134 8.89 11.90 -10.52
CA ASP A 134 8.18 11.35 -9.37
C ASP A 134 6.76 11.91 -9.26
N ILE A 135 5.82 11.07 -8.84
CA ILE A 135 4.39 11.40 -8.72
C ILE A 135 4.13 12.61 -7.80
N LYS A 136 5.00 12.86 -6.83
CA LYS A 136 4.91 14.00 -5.90
C LYS A 136 5.55 15.29 -6.49
N ALA A 137 6.36 15.19 -7.53
CA ALA A 137 7.01 16.33 -8.14
C ALA A 137 6.10 17.03 -9.17
N VAL A 138 6.32 18.32 -9.40
CA VAL A 138 5.68 19.11 -10.46
C VAL A 138 6.65 19.36 -11.62
N ARG A 139 7.96 19.40 -11.32
CA ARG A 139 9.04 19.67 -12.27
C ARG A 139 10.20 18.72 -12.01
N CYS A 140 10.94 18.38 -13.06
CA CYS A 140 12.22 17.66 -12.91
C CYS A 140 13.25 18.52 -12.16
N LYS A 141 14.30 17.89 -11.68
CA LYS A 141 15.35 18.55 -10.90
C LYS A 141 15.97 19.73 -11.64
N GLU A 142 16.26 19.57 -12.93
CA GLU A 142 16.86 20.63 -13.77
C GLU A 142 15.91 21.80 -13.99
N CYS A 143 14.67 21.54 -14.40
CA CYS A 143 13.66 22.58 -14.58
C CYS A 143 13.33 23.30 -13.27
N SER A 144 13.29 22.58 -12.15
CA SER A 144 13.10 23.17 -10.83
C SER A 144 14.26 24.12 -10.47
N THR A 145 15.50 23.73 -10.77
CA THR A 145 16.68 24.56 -10.52
C THR A 145 16.70 25.80 -11.42
N LYS A 146 16.40 25.64 -12.74
CA LYS A 146 16.28 26.76 -13.67
C LYS A 146 15.15 27.73 -13.27
N TYR A 147 14.01 27.19 -12.81
CA TYR A 147 12.88 28.02 -12.36
C TYR A 147 13.23 28.80 -11.09
N LYS A 148 13.89 28.17 -10.12
CA LYS A 148 14.36 28.84 -8.89
C LYS A 148 15.38 29.97 -9.21
N ARG A 149 16.31 29.72 -10.13
CA ARG A 149 17.30 30.73 -10.55
C ARG A 149 16.68 31.91 -11.33
N ARG A 150 15.62 31.65 -12.10
CA ARG A 150 14.99 32.68 -12.95
C ARG A 150 14.26 33.77 -12.13
N ASN A 151 13.79 33.43 -10.95
CA ASN A 151 13.05 34.34 -10.07
C ASN A 151 13.89 34.86 -8.90
N TRP A 152 15.19 34.61 -8.87
CA TRP A 152 16.05 35.16 -7.85
C TRP A 152 16.40 36.62 -8.20
N PRO A 153 16.17 37.58 -7.27
CA PRO A 153 16.60 38.95 -7.49
C PRO A 153 18.11 39.02 -7.57
N SER A 154 18.60 39.96 -8.34
CA SER A 154 20.02 40.36 -8.24
C SER A 154 20.31 40.96 -6.87
N GLU A 155 21.60 41.04 -6.48
CA GLU A 155 22.01 41.66 -5.22
C GLU A 155 21.43 43.06 -5.09
N ASN A 156 21.60 43.90 -6.14
CA ASN A 156 21.11 45.27 -6.15
C ASN A 156 19.58 45.35 -5.99
N GLN A 157 18.84 44.49 -6.69
CA GLN A 157 17.39 44.46 -6.54
C GLN A 157 16.96 44.02 -5.14
N LEU A 158 17.61 43.02 -4.56
CA LEU A 158 17.30 42.56 -3.21
C LEU A 158 17.65 43.63 -2.17
N ARG A 159 18.75 44.37 -2.36
CA ARG A 159 19.14 45.51 -1.51
C ARG A 159 18.07 46.61 -1.55
N LEU A 160 17.59 46.99 -2.72
CA LEU A 160 16.50 47.96 -2.89
C LEU A 160 15.21 47.51 -2.22
N ASP A 161 14.83 46.23 -2.42
CA ASP A 161 13.63 45.66 -1.80
C ASP A 161 13.71 45.66 -0.28
N LEU A 162 14.88 45.39 0.32
CA LEU A 162 15.09 45.47 1.76
C LEU A 162 14.95 46.90 2.35
N LEU A 163 15.15 47.92 1.55
CA LEU A 163 14.93 49.31 2.00
C LEU A 163 13.44 49.63 2.20
N THR A 164 12.55 48.97 1.43
CA THR A 164 11.11 49.30 1.36
C THR A 164 10.18 48.22 1.89
N MET A 165 10.61 46.96 1.93
CA MET A 165 9.80 45.81 2.25
C MET A 165 10.40 44.97 3.38
N ASN A 166 9.53 44.19 4.06
CA ASN A 166 10.00 43.17 4.99
C ASN A 166 10.27 41.84 4.29
N PHE A 167 10.95 40.89 4.95
CA PHE A 167 11.31 39.58 4.38
C PHE A 167 10.10 38.77 3.87
N CYS A 168 8.92 38.90 4.49
CA CYS A 168 7.70 38.21 4.08
C CYS A 168 7.12 38.81 2.81
N GLU A 169 7.12 40.11 2.67
CA GLU A 169 6.67 40.87 1.47
C GLU A 169 7.57 40.57 0.28
N ILE A 170 8.88 40.60 0.47
CA ILE A 170 9.87 40.24 -0.55
C ILE A 170 9.65 38.75 -0.96
N GLY A 171 9.41 37.88 0.01
CA GLY A 171 9.09 36.48 -0.26
C GLY A 171 7.86 36.31 -1.17
N ARG A 172 6.80 37.07 -0.91
CA ARG A 172 5.59 37.09 -1.75
C ARG A 172 5.89 37.61 -3.17
N LYS A 173 6.63 38.69 -3.28
CA LYS A 173 7.04 39.29 -4.56
C LYS A 173 7.77 38.29 -5.47
N TYR A 174 8.69 37.48 -4.89
CA TYR A 174 9.49 36.51 -5.64
C TYR A 174 8.93 35.07 -5.59
N GLY A 175 7.75 34.86 -5.04
CA GLY A 175 7.09 33.55 -4.96
C GLY A 175 7.86 32.53 -4.13
N CYS A 176 8.52 32.97 -3.04
CA CYS A 176 9.30 32.09 -2.18
C CYS A 176 9.08 32.41 -0.68
N SER A 177 9.56 31.54 0.22
CA SER A 177 9.45 31.78 1.66
C SER A 177 10.43 32.87 2.12
N HIS A 178 10.08 33.55 3.21
CA HIS A 178 10.96 34.52 3.86
C HIS A 178 12.35 33.93 4.25
N ASN A 179 12.40 32.62 4.57
CA ASN A 179 13.65 31.93 4.84
C ASN A 179 14.54 31.82 3.58
N ASN A 180 13.95 31.68 2.41
CA ASN A 180 14.71 31.70 1.16
C ASN A 180 15.28 33.13 0.91
N ILE A 181 14.55 34.19 1.21
CA ILE A 181 15.04 35.57 1.10
C ILE A 181 16.22 35.77 2.06
N ARG A 182 16.11 35.35 3.31
CA ARG A 182 17.23 35.40 4.26
C ARG A 182 18.46 34.61 3.79
N ARG A 183 18.23 33.46 3.14
CA ARG A 183 19.34 32.69 2.55
C ARG A 183 20.00 33.44 1.41
N MET A 184 19.25 34.13 0.55
CA MET A 184 19.79 34.98 -0.51
C MET A 184 20.58 36.15 0.08
N CYS A 185 20.06 36.84 1.11
CA CYS A 185 20.76 37.89 1.84
C CYS A 185 22.11 37.39 2.35
N ARG A 186 22.17 36.19 2.92
CA ARG A 186 23.42 35.58 3.38
C ARG A 186 24.42 35.35 2.26
N VAL A 187 23.95 34.92 1.07
CA VAL A 187 24.82 34.71 -0.10
C VAL A 187 25.39 36.04 -0.63
N TYR A 188 24.60 37.09 -0.57
CA TYR A 188 24.99 38.43 -1.02
C TYR A 188 25.61 39.35 0.07
N GLY A 189 25.87 38.79 1.27
CA GLY A 189 26.40 39.59 2.38
C GLY A 189 25.44 40.67 2.90
N LEU A 190 24.14 40.53 2.63
CA LEU A 190 23.10 41.46 3.07
C LEU A 190 22.55 41.09 4.45
N PRO A 191 21.98 42.04 5.21
CA PRO A 191 21.36 41.75 6.51
C PRO A 191 20.32 40.67 6.46
N THR A 192 20.32 39.76 7.46
CA THR A 192 19.40 38.62 7.58
C THR A 192 18.40 38.76 8.74
N THR A 193 18.55 39.81 9.55
CA THR A 193 17.68 40.14 10.70
C THR A 193 16.95 41.46 10.48
N ALA A 194 15.82 41.64 11.15
CA ALA A 194 15.06 42.88 11.06
C ALA A 194 15.90 44.11 11.54
N SER A 195 16.64 43.96 12.64
CA SER A 195 17.52 45.01 13.17
C SER A 195 18.64 45.37 12.20
N GLY A 196 19.23 44.36 11.53
CA GLY A 196 20.27 44.63 10.52
C GLY A 196 19.73 45.34 9.28
N VAL A 197 18.47 45.04 8.88
CA VAL A 197 17.78 45.75 7.79
C VAL A 197 17.47 47.19 8.18
N GLU A 198 17.11 47.45 9.46
CA GLU A 198 16.88 48.78 9.96
C GLU A 198 18.15 49.61 9.99
N GLN A 199 19.28 49.03 10.36
CA GLN A 199 20.61 49.67 10.23
C GLN A 199 20.96 49.99 8.77
N LEU A 200 20.61 49.12 7.82
CA LEU A 200 20.80 49.36 6.41
C LEU A 200 19.95 50.55 5.90
N ARG A 201 18.74 50.74 6.43
CA ARG A 201 17.81 51.83 6.10
C ARG A 201 18.27 53.17 6.70
N ASN A 202 18.83 53.14 7.91
CA ASN A 202 19.22 54.32 8.67
C ASN A 202 20.71 54.66 8.53
N GLY A 203 21.48 53.84 7.80
CA GLY A 203 22.89 54.11 7.54
C GLY A 203 23.10 55.29 6.61
N PRO A 204 24.27 55.94 6.66
CA PRO A 204 24.54 57.10 5.80
C PRO A 204 24.43 56.70 4.35
N VAL A 205 23.57 57.37 3.61
CA VAL A 205 23.49 57.32 2.16
C VAL A 205 24.86 57.73 1.62
N ALA A 206 25.66 56.79 1.16
CA ALA A 206 26.86 57.10 0.43
C ALA A 206 26.46 57.85 -0.84
N GLN A 207 26.59 59.17 -0.79
CA GLN A 207 26.63 60.01 -1.99
C GLN A 207 27.83 59.55 -2.82
N ARG A 208 27.55 58.91 -3.96
CA ARG A 208 28.36 58.94 -5.17
C ARG A 208 27.50 58.56 -6.36
#